data_fd157acf394ede24c3217b44406d6a1e
#
_entry.id   fd157acf394ede24c3217b44406d6a1e
#
_cell.length_a   1.000
_cell.length_b   1.000
_cell.length_c   1.000
_cell.angle_alpha   90.00
_cell.angle_beta   90.00
_cell.angle_gamma   90.00
#
_symmetry.space_group_name_H-M   'P 1'
#
loop_
_entity.id
_entity.type
_entity.pdbx_description
1 polymer ?
#
loop_
_entity_poly.entity_id
_entity_poly.type
_entity_poly.pdbx_seq_one_letter_code
_entity_poly.pdbx_strand_id
1 'polypeptide(L)'
;VYFLMRTTKAKSLKLVKLQGFKATSDSVMARHILISTQGGMSIAAATAKADSLKAAIKAGADFSLLAMQFSEDPGSKTKGGDLGWFTEGTMVPEFNDACFNGNVGDMVTVNTQYGAHLINITNKTRSSNKAQVVYLSKKIEPSTRTVDEYYAKANDFAVAAQDYDAFKKQAEEKGMFIVSYDRLLPNDRQVNDLTNSREMV
;
A
#
# COMPACT_ATOMS: atom_id res chain seq x y z
N VAL A 1 7.67 -22.88 12.95
CA VAL A 1 8.78 -22.91 12.00
C VAL A 1 9.10 -21.50 11.60
N TYR A 2 10.39 -21.12 11.61
CA TYR A 2 10.87 -19.80 11.20
C TYR A 2 11.62 -19.94 9.87
N PHE A 3 11.39 -19.02 8.94
CA PHE A 3 12.11 -18.95 7.69
C PHE A 3 12.81 -17.60 7.59
N LEU A 4 14.12 -17.63 7.30
CA LEU A 4 14.89 -16.44 6.98
C LEU A 4 14.88 -16.24 5.45
N MET A 5 14.27 -15.17 4.99
CA MET A 5 14.23 -14.83 3.57
C MET A 5 15.13 -13.60 3.31
N ARG A 6 16.14 -13.78 2.46
CA ARG A 6 16.94 -12.68 1.92
C ARG A 6 16.40 -12.33 0.54
N THR A 7 15.86 -11.14 0.41
CA THR A 7 15.45 -10.63 -0.91
C THR A 7 16.58 -9.77 -1.49
N THR A 8 17.27 -10.27 -2.50
CA THR A 8 18.39 -9.59 -3.17
C THR A 8 17.96 -8.26 -3.82
N LYS A 9 16.75 -8.16 -4.35
CA LYS A 9 16.22 -6.93 -4.95
C LYS A 9 15.74 -5.88 -3.93
N ALA A 10 15.29 -6.26 -2.74
CA ALA A 10 14.64 -5.34 -1.79
C ALA A 10 15.56 -4.79 -0.70
N LYS A 11 16.85 -5.09 -0.73
CA LYS A 11 17.85 -4.65 0.29
C LYS A 11 17.32 -4.79 1.72
N SER A 12 16.60 -5.89 2.02
CA SER A 12 16.01 -6.14 3.34
C SER A 12 16.12 -7.60 3.75
N LEU A 13 16.25 -7.82 5.05
CA LEU A 13 16.12 -9.13 5.68
C LEU A 13 14.70 -9.28 6.19
N LYS A 14 14.07 -10.43 5.94
CA LYS A 14 12.75 -10.76 6.47
C LYS A 14 12.82 -12.06 7.25
N LEU A 15 12.41 -12.01 8.51
CA LEU A 15 12.17 -13.19 9.34
C LEU A 15 10.67 -13.48 9.27
N VAL A 16 10.30 -14.64 8.76
CA VAL A 16 8.90 -15.05 8.57
C VAL A 16 8.59 -16.20 9.51
N LYS A 17 7.47 -16.11 10.23
CA LYS A 17 6.93 -17.16 11.07
C LYS A 17 5.55 -17.56 10.59
N LEU A 18 5.33 -18.83 10.30
CA LEU A 18 4.00 -19.38 10.09
C LEU A 18 3.27 -19.42 11.45
N GLN A 19 2.13 -18.72 11.53
CA GLN A 19 1.30 -18.69 12.73
C GLN A 19 0.22 -19.78 12.71
N GLY A 20 -0.37 -20.05 11.54
CA GLY A 20 -1.42 -21.03 11.36
C GLY A 20 -2.02 -21.00 9.97
N PHE A 21 -3.16 -21.67 9.85
CA PHE A 21 -3.99 -21.63 8.65
C PHE A 21 -5.38 -21.10 9.05
N LYS A 22 -5.96 -20.27 8.20
CA LYS A 22 -7.32 -19.76 8.33
C LYS A 22 -8.09 -20.03 7.05
N ALA A 23 -9.27 -20.63 7.18
CA ALA A 23 -10.20 -20.75 6.07
C ALA A 23 -10.85 -19.38 5.84
N THR A 24 -10.65 -18.79 4.67
CA THR A 24 -11.24 -17.50 4.29
C THR A 24 -11.52 -17.47 2.79
N SER A 25 -12.47 -16.67 2.38
CA SER A 25 -12.78 -16.47 0.97
C SER A 25 -11.69 -15.66 0.28
N ASP A 26 -11.46 -15.88 -1.01
CA ASP A 26 -10.49 -15.10 -1.79
C ASP A 26 -11.04 -13.72 -2.14
N SER A 27 -12.35 -13.63 -2.34
CA SER A 27 -13.04 -12.38 -2.66
C SER A 27 -14.41 -12.32 -1.99
N VAL A 28 -14.84 -11.11 -1.72
CA VAL A 28 -16.15 -10.78 -1.16
C VAL A 28 -16.82 -9.78 -2.08
N MET A 29 -18.12 -9.88 -2.22
CA MET A 29 -18.99 -8.89 -2.85
C MET A 29 -19.84 -8.22 -1.78
N ALA A 30 -19.81 -6.90 -1.71
CA ALA A 30 -20.57 -6.15 -0.73
C ALA A 30 -21.08 -4.84 -1.31
N ARG A 31 -22.07 -4.29 -0.63
CA ARG A 31 -22.54 -2.91 -0.83
C ARG A 31 -22.50 -2.17 0.48
N HIS A 32 -22.31 -0.85 0.44
CA HIS A 32 -22.21 -0.05 1.65
C HIS A 32 -22.89 1.32 1.54
N ILE A 33 -23.15 1.91 2.70
CA ILE A 33 -23.54 3.31 2.86
C ILE A 33 -22.50 3.95 3.78
N LEU A 34 -21.82 4.96 3.31
CA LEU A 34 -20.87 5.76 4.11
C LEU A 34 -21.56 6.99 4.67
N ILE A 35 -21.49 7.15 5.98
CA ILE A 35 -21.81 8.40 6.68
C ILE A 35 -20.49 9.01 7.12
N SER A 36 -20.07 10.04 6.40
CA SER A 36 -18.75 10.66 6.61
C SER A 36 -18.68 11.50 7.87
N THR A 37 -17.51 11.56 8.48
CA THR A 37 -17.20 12.48 9.58
C THR A 37 -16.40 13.70 9.13
N GLN A 38 -16.06 13.80 7.85
CA GLN A 38 -15.25 14.90 7.32
C GLN A 38 -15.93 16.28 7.39
N GLY A 39 -17.28 16.32 7.47
CA GLY A 39 -18.05 17.55 7.65
C GLY A 39 -18.21 18.01 9.10
N GLY A 40 -17.42 17.49 10.05
CA GLY A 40 -17.49 17.84 11.49
C GLY A 40 -18.51 17.02 12.28
N MET A 41 -19.15 16.02 11.66
CA MET A 41 -20.02 15.07 12.37
C MET A 41 -19.20 14.16 13.29
N SER A 42 -19.63 13.96 14.53
CA SER A 42 -18.99 13.01 15.43
C SER A 42 -19.19 11.57 14.93
N ILE A 43 -18.23 10.69 15.20
CA ILE A 43 -18.34 9.27 14.84
C ILE A 43 -19.57 8.62 15.51
N ALA A 44 -19.92 9.03 16.72
CA ALA A 44 -21.12 8.54 17.40
C ALA A 44 -22.42 8.92 16.67
N ALA A 45 -22.51 10.17 16.17
CA ALA A 45 -23.66 10.61 15.38
C ALA A 45 -23.72 9.90 14.02
N ALA A 46 -22.57 9.71 13.36
CA ALA A 46 -22.50 8.94 12.11
C ALA A 46 -22.93 7.49 12.30
N THR A 47 -22.47 6.85 13.39
CA THR A 47 -22.87 5.47 13.75
C THR A 47 -24.38 5.38 14.02
N ALA A 48 -24.94 6.30 14.81
CA ALA A 48 -26.37 6.33 15.08
C ALA A 48 -27.21 6.50 13.80
N LYS A 49 -26.75 7.33 12.85
CA LYS A 49 -27.41 7.49 11.55
C LYS A 49 -27.31 6.21 10.71
N ALA A 50 -26.14 5.56 10.67
CA ALA A 50 -25.97 4.27 10.00
C ALA A 50 -26.86 3.18 10.60
N ASP A 51 -26.99 3.12 11.92
CA ASP A 51 -27.85 2.15 12.62
C ASP A 51 -29.35 2.43 12.37
N SER A 52 -29.73 3.71 12.25
CA SER A 52 -31.10 4.07 11.85
C SER A 52 -31.42 3.59 10.44
N LEU A 53 -30.48 3.75 9.49
CA LEU A 53 -30.63 3.22 8.12
C LEU A 53 -30.69 1.69 8.12
N LYS A 54 -29.87 1.02 8.93
CA LYS A 54 -29.91 -0.42 9.13
C LYS A 54 -31.26 -0.90 9.62
N ALA A 55 -31.86 -0.19 10.57
CA ALA A 55 -33.21 -0.51 11.09
C ALA A 55 -34.27 -0.33 9.99
N ALA A 56 -34.20 0.76 9.20
CA ALA A 56 -35.10 0.99 8.08
C ALA A 56 -35.03 -0.12 7.02
N ILE A 57 -33.79 -0.56 6.67
CA ILE A 57 -33.60 -1.65 5.71
C ILE A 57 -34.17 -2.96 6.25
N LYS A 58 -33.96 -3.26 7.54
CA LYS A 58 -34.55 -4.43 8.18
C LYS A 58 -36.10 -4.38 8.21
N ALA A 59 -36.67 -3.17 8.19
CA ALA A 59 -38.12 -2.94 8.10
C ALA A 59 -38.65 -2.99 6.65
N GLY A 60 -37.79 -3.24 5.65
CA GLY A 60 -38.18 -3.42 4.26
C GLY A 60 -37.82 -2.27 3.32
N ALA A 61 -37.09 -1.25 3.79
CA ALA A 61 -36.60 -0.19 2.91
C ALA A 61 -35.53 -0.72 1.94
N ASP A 62 -35.53 -0.20 0.72
CA ASP A 62 -34.55 -0.60 -0.29
C ASP A 62 -33.15 -0.02 0.02
N PHE A 63 -32.17 -0.91 0.09
CA PHE A 63 -30.78 -0.53 0.38
C PHE A 63 -30.20 0.43 -0.66
N SER A 64 -30.45 0.17 -1.95
CA SER A 64 -29.85 0.93 -3.04
C SER A 64 -30.42 2.36 -3.10
N LEU A 65 -31.72 2.50 -2.84
CA LEU A 65 -32.34 3.84 -2.74
C LEU A 65 -31.78 4.63 -1.56
N LEU A 66 -31.62 4.00 -0.39
CA LEU A 66 -31.02 4.65 0.78
C LEU A 66 -29.53 4.96 0.56
N ALA A 67 -28.80 4.11 -0.14
CA ALA A 67 -27.41 4.39 -0.53
C ALA A 67 -27.31 5.60 -1.47
N MET A 68 -28.13 5.67 -2.50
CA MET A 68 -28.17 6.82 -3.41
C MET A 68 -28.53 8.12 -2.69
N GLN A 69 -29.38 8.06 -1.69
CA GLN A 69 -29.83 9.23 -0.95
C GLN A 69 -28.80 9.67 0.11
N PHE A 70 -28.33 8.76 0.94
CA PHE A 70 -27.59 9.05 2.17
C PHE A 70 -26.11 8.76 2.13
N SER A 71 -25.63 7.92 1.18
CA SER A 71 -24.20 7.62 1.12
C SER A 71 -23.38 8.83 0.69
N GLU A 72 -22.26 9.05 1.34
CA GLU A 72 -21.27 10.08 1.02
C GLU A 72 -20.03 9.49 0.33
N ASP A 73 -20.07 8.20 -0.06
CA ASP A 73 -19.02 7.60 -0.89
C ASP A 73 -19.27 7.89 -2.38
N PRO A 74 -18.42 8.72 -3.03
CA PRO A 74 -18.62 9.08 -4.43
C PRO A 74 -18.41 7.89 -5.39
N GLY A 75 -17.69 6.85 -4.98
CA GLY A 75 -17.37 5.71 -5.82
C GLY A 75 -18.52 4.72 -6.01
N SER A 76 -19.40 4.60 -5.00
CA SER A 76 -20.48 3.62 -4.98
C SER A 76 -21.88 4.23 -4.84
N LYS A 77 -22.02 5.47 -4.39
CA LYS A 77 -23.31 6.14 -4.18
C LYS A 77 -24.26 5.99 -5.37
N THR A 78 -23.82 6.35 -6.56
CA THR A 78 -24.62 6.31 -7.80
C THR A 78 -24.94 4.89 -8.28
N LYS A 79 -24.26 3.88 -7.72
CA LYS A 79 -24.48 2.46 -7.98
C LYS A 79 -25.30 1.78 -6.87
N GLY A 80 -26.03 2.56 -6.06
CA GLY A 80 -26.77 2.02 -4.92
C GLY A 80 -25.89 1.42 -3.82
N GLY A 81 -24.68 1.93 -3.67
CA GLY A 81 -23.70 1.48 -2.69
C GLY A 81 -22.88 0.24 -3.11
N ASP A 82 -23.07 -0.29 -4.31
CA ASP A 82 -22.38 -1.50 -4.78
C ASP A 82 -20.89 -1.26 -5.01
N LEU A 83 -20.07 -2.10 -4.36
CA LEU A 83 -18.60 -2.11 -4.48
C LEU A 83 -18.10 -3.19 -5.45
N GLY A 84 -18.97 -4.08 -5.91
CA GLY A 84 -18.59 -5.25 -6.68
C GLY A 84 -17.75 -6.23 -5.87
N TRP A 85 -16.97 -7.05 -6.60
CA TRP A 85 -16.04 -8.02 -6.02
C TRP A 85 -14.72 -7.35 -5.66
N PHE A 86 -14.20 -7.63 -4.46
CA PHE A 86 -12.88 -7.19 -4.00
C PHE A 86 -12.17 -8.29 -3.22
N THR A 87 -10.84 -8.27 -3.26
CA THR A 87 -9.97 -9.23 -2.57
C THR A 87 -9.58 -8.74 -1.18
N GLU A 88 -9.14 -9.67 -0.32
CA GLU A 88 -8.66 -9.35 1.01
C GLU A 88 -7.51 -8.33 0.98
N GLY A 89 -7.59 -7.31 1.85
CA GLY A 89 -6.61 -6.23 1.90
C GLY A 89 -6.82 -5.07 0.91
N THR A 90 -7.88 -5.10 0.10
CA THR A 90 -8.22 -3.99 -0.81
C THR A 90 -8.84 -2.80 -0.07
N MET A 91 -9.64 -3.08 0.96
CA MET A 91 -10.34 -2.08 1.76
C MET A 91 -9.54 -1.76 3.04
N VAL A 92 -9.90 -0.67 3.73
CA VAL A 92 -9.34 -0.36 5.05
C VAL A 92 -9.56 -1.51 6.04
N PRO A 93 -8.64 -1.71 7.01
CA PRO A 93 -8.63 -2.93 7.84
C PRO A 93 -9.96 -3.27 8.49
N GLU A 94 -10.62 -2.30 9.11
CA GLU A 94 -11.88 -2.51 9.84
C GLU A 94 -13.02 -2.95 8.90
N PHE A 95 -13.08 -2.37 7.70
CA PHE A 95 -14.06 -2.73 6.68
C PHE A 95 -13.75 -4.12 6.10
N ASN A 96 -12.48 -4.36 5.79
CA ASN A 96 -12.00 -5.64 5.29
C ASN A 96 -12.34 -6.78 6.25
N ASP A 97 -12.01 -6.61 7.54
CA ASP A 97 -12.25 -7.61 8.58
C ASP A 97 -13.73 -7.92 8.75
N ALA A 98 -14.58 -6.91 8.72
CA ALA A 98 -16.04 -7.09 8.78
C ALA A 98 -16.56 -7.92 7.60
N CYS A 99 -16.05 -7.62 6.38
CA CYS A 99 -16.47 -8.34 5.18
C CYS A 99 -15.97 -9.78 5.13
N PHE A 100 -14.69 -10.01 5.43
CA PHE A 100 -14.09 -11.34 5.31
C PHE A 100 -14.44 -12.28 6.47
N ASN A 101 -14.70 -11.76 7.68
CA ASN A 101 -15.11 -12.57 8.83
C ASN A 101 -16.64 -12.73 8.96
N GLY A 102 -17.47 -11.84 8.37
CA GLY A 102 -18.93 -11.95 8.36
C GLY A 102 -19.47 -13.04 7.42
N ASN A 103 -20.76 -13.21 7.34
CA ASN A 103 -21.44 -14.16 6.45
C ASN A 103 -22.21 -13.44 5.35
N VAL A 104 -22.51 -14.14 4.27
CA VAL A 104 -23.42 -13.64 3.23
C VAL A 104 -24.79 -13.33 3.85
N GLY A 105 -25.30 -12.14 3.58
CA GLY A 105 -26.53 -11.61 4.15
C GLY A 105 -26.33 -10.77 5.40
N ASP A 106 -25.15 -10.81 6.04
CA ASP A 106 -24.87 -9.98 7.20
C ASP A 106 -24.92 -8.49 6.85
N MET A 107 -25.47 -7.72 7.77
CA MET A 107 -25.51 -6.26 7.72
C MET A 107 -24.88 -5.71 8.99
N VAL A 108 -23.71 -5.10 8.85
CA VAL A 108 -22.87 -4.64 9.97
C VAL A 108 -22.53 -3.16 9.85
N THR A 109 -22.46 -2.48 10.98
CA THR A 109 -21.98 -1.09 11.07
C THR A 109 -20.52 -1.12 11.53
N VAL A 110 -19.64 -0.45 10.78
CA VAL A 110 -18.19 -0.40 11.05
C VAL A 110 -17.71 1.04 11.00
N ASN A 111 -16.87 1.41 11.96
CA ASN A 111 -16.24 2.72 12.02
C ASN A 111 -14.83 2.68 11.44
N THR A 112 -14.53 3.64 10.57
CA THR A 112 -13.21 3.82 9.97
C THR A 112 -12.78 5.28 10.07
N GLN A 113 -11.59 5.61 9.60
CA GLN A 113 -11.12 7.00 9.50
C GLN A 113 -12.00 7.91 8.60
N TYR A 114 -12.84 7.34 7.74
CA TYR A 114 -13.74 8.09 6.85
C TYR A 114 -15.10 8.36 7.47
N GLY A 115 -15.49 7.59 8.48
CA GLY A 115 -16.80 7.68 9.12
C GLY A 115 -17.40 6.30 9.46
N ALA A 116 -18.71 6.26 9.60
CA ALA A 116 -19.46 5.04 9.84
C ALA A 116 -19.93 4.41 8.51
N HIS A 117 -19.62 3.15 8.30
CA HIS A 117 -20.05 2.36 7.14
C HIS A 117 -21.12 1.36 7.55
N LEU A 118 -22.27 1.42 6.93
CA LEU A 118 -23.25 0.33 6.96
C LEU A 118 -22.94 -0.59 5.78
N ILE A 119 -22.46 -1.80 6.07
CA ILE A 119 -22.01 -2.79 5.09
C ILE A 119 -23.05 -3.92 5.01
N ASN A 120 -23.41 -4.33 3.82
CA ASN A 120 -24.15 -5.54 3.56
C ASN A 120 -23.35 -6.48 2.67
N ILE A 121 -23.02 -7.65 3.17
CA ILE A 121 -22.28 -8.70 2.46
C ILE A 121 -23.25 -9.42 1.54
N THR A 122 -23.07 -9.29 0.22
CA THR A 122 -24.01 -9.85 -0.75
C THR A 122 -23.57 -11.22 -1.28
N ASN A 123 -22.25 -11.44 -1.38
CA ASN A 123 -21.73 -12.73 -1.84
C ASN A 123 -20.28 -12.95 -1.37
N LYS A 124 -19.82 -14.21 -1.41
CA LYS A 124 -18.45 -14.63 -1.10
C LYS A 124 -18.02 -15.75 -2.02
N THR A 125 -16.76 -15.78 -2.41
CA THR A 125 -16.17 -16.95 -3.06
C THR A 125 -16.05 -18.10 -2.06
N ARG A 126 -15.89 -19.32 -2.58
CA ARG A 126 -15.64 -20.49 -1.74
C ARG A 126 -14.40 -20.27 -0.87
N SER A 127 -14.50 -20.63 0.41
CA SER A 127 -13.38 -20.53 1.33
C SER A 127 -12.25 -21.49 0.97
N SER A 128 -11.02 -21.02 1.03
CA SER A 128 -9.79 -21.80 0.91
C SER A 128 -8.93 -21.63 2.16
N ASN A 129 -8.07 -22.61 2.44
CA ASN A 129 -7.13 -22.51 3.57
C ASN A 129 -5.96 -21.61 3.19
N LYS A 130 -5.83 -20.49 3.85
CA LYS A 130 -4.71 -19.55 3.69
C LYS A 130 -3.74 -19.65 4.86
N ALA A 131 -2.45 -19.60 4.57
CA ALA A 131 -1.40 -19.55 5.59
C ALA A 131 -1.37 -18.15 6.22
N GLN A 132 -1.49 -18.10 7.54
CA GLN A 132 -1.26 -16.88 8.32
C GLN A 132 0.23 -16.79 8.65
N VAL A 133 0.88 -15.73 8.19
CA VAL A 133 2.30 -15.48 8.44
C VAL A 133 2.50 -14.14 9.12
N VAL A 134 3.39 -14.12 10.09
CA VAL A 134 3.92 -12.88 10.69
C VAL A 134 5.33 -12.70 10.19
N TYR A 135 5.71 -11.50 9.80
CA TYR A 135 7.06 -11.22 9.39
C TYR A 135 7.62 -9.95 10.06
N LEU A 136 8.91 -10.03 10.39
CA LEU A 136 9.73 -8.88 10.76
C LEU A 136 10.59 -8.51 9.55
N SER A 137 10.60 -7.26 9.16
CA SER A 137 11.44 -6.76 8.08
C SER A 137 12.44 -5.74 8.61
N LYS A 138 13.73 -5.92 8.29
CA LYS A 138 14.78 -4.95 8.57
C LYS A 138 15.44 -4.55 7.26
N LYS A 139 15.42 -3.26 6.94
CA LYS A 139 16.16 -2.71 5.81
C LYS A 139 17.66 -2.85 6.05
N ILE A 140 18.39 -3.28 5.02
CA ILE A 140 19.84 -3.34 5.05
C ILE A 140 20.33 -1.98 4.56
N GLU A 141 20.90 -1.20 5.44
CA GLU A 141 21.55 0.08 5.13
C GLU A 141 23.05 -0.06 5.40
N PRO A 142 23.90 0.53 4.56
CA PRO A 142 25.32 0.54 4.86
C PRO A 142 25.58 1.30 6.17
N SER A 143 26.54 0.83 6.96
CA SER A 143 26.96 1.58 8.14
C SER A 143 27.66 2.88 7.75
N THR A 144 27.67 3.86 8.65
CA THR A 144 28.40 5.12 8.46
C THR A 144 29.84 4.86 8.03
N ARG A 145 30.51 3.91 8.69
CA ARG A 145 31.89 3.51 8.32
C ARG A 145 31.99 3.03 6.88
N THR A 146 31.01 2.25 6.39
CA THR A 146 31.01 1.77 5.02
C THR A 146 30.81 2.92 4.04
N VAL A 147 29.91 3.85 4.37
CA VAL A 147 29.69 5.05 3.54
C VAL A 147 30.98 5.90 3.48
N ASP A 148 31.59 6.18 4.62
CA ASP A 148 32.81 6.98 4.73
C ASP A 148 33.97 6.35 3.96
N GLU A 149 34.13 5.02 4.03
CA GLU A 149 35.15 4.29 3.28
C GLU A 149 34.99 4.43 1.76
N TYR A 150 33.76 4.28 1.26
CA TYR A 150 33.49 4.44 -0.17
C TYR A 150 33.58 5.89 -0.62
N TYR A 151 33.17 6.83 0.25
CA TYR A 151 33.32 8.26 -0.03
C TYR A 151 34.81 8.66 -0.13
N ALA A 152 35.64 8.18 0.79
CA ALA A 152 37.09 8.42 0.70
C ALA A 152 37.67 7.85 -0.60
N LYS A 153 37.35 6.61 -0.97
CA LYS A 153 37.78 6.01 -2.24
C LYS A 153 37.35 6.81 -3.49
N ALA A 154 36.11 7.34 -3.45
CA ALA A 154 35.61 8.17 -4.55
C ALA A 154 36.35 9.52 -4.63
N ASN A 155 36.62 10.13 -3.48
CA ASN A 155 37.39 11.37 -3.41
C ASN A 155 38.83 11.19 -3.87
N ASP A 156 39.50 10.12 -3.44
CA ASP A 156 40.87 9.80 -3.89
C ASP A 156 40.89 9.57 -5.40
N PHE A 157 39.87 8.94 -5.98
CA PHE A 157 39.74 8.77 -7.40
C PHE A 157 39.57 10.11 -8.11
N ALA A 158 38.68 10.98 -7.60
CA ALA A 158 38.40 12.29 -8.19
C ALA A 158 39.66 13.21 -8.17
N VAL A 159 40.42 13.20 -7.08
CA VAL A 159 41.68 13.97 -6.95
C VAL A 159 42.76 13.50 -7.94
N ALA A 160 42.81 12.20 -8.18
CA ALA A 160 43.82 11.61 -9.08
C ALA A 160 43.41 11.66 -10.58
N ALA A 161 42.10 11.83 -10.86
CA ALA A 161 41.55 11.86 -12.24
C ALA A 161 41.17 13.31 -12.62
N GLN A 162 42.11 14.18 -12.74
CA GLN A 162 41.89 15.62 -13.02
C GLN A 162 41.47 15.93 -14.47
N ASP A 163 41.69 15.04 -15.39
CA ASP A 163 41.26 15.14 -16.78
C ASP A 163 40.64 13.84 -17.28
N TYR A 164 40.06 13.89 -18.48
CA TYR A 164 39.33 12.72 -19.03
C TYR A 164 40.26 11.52 -19.30
N ASP A 165 41.47 11.73 -19.72
CA ASP A 165 42.41 10.65 -20.03
C ASP A 165 42.90 9.97 -18.75
N ALA A 166 43.22 10.75 -17.71
CA ALA A 166 43.54 10.24 -16.38
C ALA A 166 42.35 9.50 -15.76
N PHE A 167 41.12 10.04 -15.92
CA PHE A 167 39.89 9.39 -15.47
C PHE A 167 39.70 8.02 -16.13
N LYS A 168 39.84 7.97 -17.47
CA LYS A 168 39.68 6.74 -18.24
C LYS A 168 40.73 5.69 -17.85
N LYS A 169 41.99 6.07 -17.76
CA LYS A 169 43.08 5.19 -17.35
C LYS A 169 42.84 4.61 -15.95
N GLN A 170 42.49 5.44 -14.98
CA GLN A 170 42.21 4.98 -13.61
C GLN A 170 41.00 4.09 -13.52
N ALA A 171 39.94 4.37 -14.29
CA ALA A 171 38.73 3.54 -14.31
C ALA A 171 39.08 2.14 -14.87
N GLU A 172 39.87 2.06 -15.94
CA GLU A 172 40.32 0.80 -16.51
C GLU A 172 41.22 0.01 -15.53
N GLU A 173 42.19 0.66 -14.88
CA GLU A 173 43.09 0.05 -13.89
C GLU A 173 42.32 -0.53 -12.69
N LYS A 174 41.21 0.11 -12.29
CA LYS A 174 40.34 -0.34 -11.19
C LYS A 174 39.19 -1.25 -11.61
N GLY A 175 39.11 -1.62 -12.90
CA GLY A 175 38.06 -2.48 -13.45
C GLY A 175 36.65 -1.87 -13.36
N MET A 176 36.56 -0.54 -13.44
CA MET A 176 35.30 0.19 -13.42
C MET A 176 34.73 0.35 -14.82
N PHE A 177 33.41 0.32 -14.95
CA PHE A 177 32.74 0.59 -16.22
C PHE A 177 32.50 2.08 -16.38
N ILE A 178 32.91 2.64 -17.53
CA ILE A 178 32.65 4.02 -17.91
C ILE A 178 31.33 4.06 -18.68
N VAL A 179 30.40 4.89 -18.24
CA VAL A 179 29.17 5.19 -18.94
C VAL A 179 29.22 6.61 -19.44
N SER A 180 29.17 6.78 -20.76
CA SER A 180 29.19 8.10 -21.41
C SER A 180 27.75 8.55 -21.66
N TYR A 181 27.50 9.84 -21.45
CA TYR A 181 26.22 10.47 -21.76
C TYR A 181 26.47 11.70 -22.64
N ASP A 182 26.13 11.59 -23.94
CA ASP A 182 26.54 12.57 -24.96
C ASP A 182 25.54 13.70 -25.21
N ARG A 183 24.39 13.69 -24.53
CA ARG A 183 23.28 14.62 -24.79
C ARG A 183 22.77 15.29 -23.52
N LEU A 184 23.63 15.98 -22.80
CA LEU A 184 23.23 16.74 -21.62
C LEU A 184 22.68 18.12 -22.05
N LEU A 185 21.42 18.40 -21.69
CA LEU A 185 20.83 19.72 -21.92
C LEU A 185 20.91 20.54 -20.62
N PRO A 186 20.97 21.89 -20.68
CA PRO A 186 21.12 22.75 -19.50
C PRO A 186 19.99 22.62 -18.48
N ASN A 187 18.85 22.06 -18.87
CA ASN A 187 17.68 21.85 -18.02
C ASN A 187 17.47 20.41 -17.57
N ASP A 188 18.36 19.50 -17.92
CA ASP A 188 18.24 18.11 -17.52
C ASP A 188 18.41 17.97 -16.00
N ARG A 189 17.44 17.30 -15.37
CA ARG A 189 17.43 17.03 -13.93
C ARG A 189 17.89 15.62 -13.60
N GLN A 190 18.13 14.81 -14.62
CA GLN A 190 18.49 13.41 -14.49
C GLN A 190 19.50 13.06 -15.57
N VAL A 191 20.60 12.46 -15.17
CA VAL A 191 21.61 11.91 -16.06
C VAL A 191 21.64 10.40 -15.84
N ASN A 192 21.11 9.64 -16.79
CA ASN A 192 20.95 8.20 -16.68
C ASN A 192 20.22 7.81 -15.37
N ASP A 193 20.85 7.01 -14.51
CA ASP A 193 20.28 6.58 -13.22
C ASP A 193 20.52 7.59 -12.06
N LEU A 194 21.22 8.71 -12.33
CA LEU A 194 21.51 9.75 -11.35
C LEU A 194 20.37 10.76 -11.29
N THR A 195 19.64 10.78 -10.17
CA THR A 195 18.63 11.79 -9.89
C THR A 195 19.25 13.00 -9.21
N ASN A 196 18.71 14.19 -9.45
CA ASN A 196 19.22 15.47 -8.90
C ASN A 196 20.64 15.86 -9.39
N SER A 197 20.97 15.53 -10.63
CA SER A 197 22.28 15.86 -11.23
C SER A 197 22.46 17.34 -11.57
N ARG A 198 21.58 18.23 -11.10
CA ARG A 198 21.61 19.68 -11.38
C ARG A 198 22.86 20.39 -10.82
N GLU A 199 23.56 19.78 -9.87
CA GLU A 199 24.81 20.28 -9.31
C GLU A 199 26.05 19.84 -10.13
N MET A 200 25.85 19.03 -11.17
CA MET A 200 26.91 18.49 -12.04
C MET A 200 27.06 19.26 -13.37
N VAL A 201 26.20 20.24 -13.63
CA VAL A 201 26.17 21.01 -14.89
C VAL A 201 26.53 22.47 -14.68
#